data_aa6aca72fc1618fb8ffe44e33d64d7fe
#
_entry.id   aa6aca72fc1618fb8ffe44e33d64d7fe
#
_cell.length_a   1.000
_cell.length_b   1.000
_cell.length_c   1.000
_cell.angle_alpha   90.00
_cell.angle_beta   90.00
_cell.angle_gamma   90.00
#
_symmetry.space_group_name_H-M   'P 1'
#
loop_
_entity.id
_entity.type
_entity.pdbx_description
1 polymer ?
#
loop_
_entity_poly.entity_id
_entity_poly.type
_entity_poly.pdbx_seq_one_letter_code
_entity_poly.pdbx_strand_id
1 'polypeptide(L)'
;MKQMLCMLSFAVGILSSCSSNLTHSEFFTPVNENTLRAPAYPLVTIDPYTSGWSMSDRLNADQVRHWTGKAFPLLGVIRIDGKCYRFMGEEKTPLQSLLPTAALEKWEAAYTYSQPKGDWTQIQFDDSSWKQGKAAFGTPEMQHLSTTWQTPDIWVRRSFEVTDDWNGKELFLNYSHDDVFELYVNGKEIVNTGHTWKNDVMLELNDEVKALLKPGKNVIAAHCHNTEGGADVDFGLSEKMPDATFFTEAAQQKSAVVMPTQTYYTFECGGVQLDVVFTAPLLIDDLDKMTRPINYLSYQVKPLDGSAHDVQIYLEATSSWATNVPGQEVSSMIDQTSNGVTYAKTGTTAQPILGTRGDDVRIDWGYFYLASATRQNSSIGIGDFKDMKKAFSEQGFFSTEKIMAPSNSEQSLGYVDNLGKVSSSASGFAMIGYDDIYAIQYYGDNRMAYWKHDGKVDMNQALDQAASDYVTTLGRCRDLDKKLMKDAYDAGGQQYAELCALAYRQAIAAHKLVEDKEGNLLFFSKENFSNGSIGTVDVTYPSAPLFLVYNPDLLKGMLNFIFGYSESGKWTKPFAAHDLGTYPLANGQTYGGDMPVEESGNMLILTTAIAMREGNADYAKKHW
;
A
#
# COMPACT_ATOMS: atom_id res chain seq x y z
N MET A 1 5.99 64.27 48.00
CA MET A 1 4.73 64.30 47.21
C MET A 1 5.05 64.15 45.74
N LYS A 2 4.32 63.33 45.10
CA LYS A 2 4.37 62.93 43.67
C LYS A 2 5.52 61.94 43.23
N GLN A 3 5.16 60.71 43.32
CA GLN A 3 5.81 59.58 42.60
C GLN A 3 5.65 59.80 41.10
N MET A 4 6.73 59.56 40.36
CA MET A 4 6.71 59.46 38.90
C MET A 4 7.06 58.04 38.52
N LEU A 5 6.05 57.32 38.05
CA LEU A 5 6.10 55.92 37.59
C LEU A 5 6.73 55.90 36.20
N CYS A 6 7.90 55.33 36.06
CA CYS A 6 8.48 54.97 34.73
C CYS A 6 7.90 53.66 34.24
N MET A 7 7.04 53.70 33.22
CA MET A 7 6.67 52.54 32.45
C MET A 7 7.77 52.17 31.44
N LEU A 8 8.43 51.04 31.64
CA LEU A 8 9.25 50.41 30.62
C LEU A 8 8.31 49.65 29.66
N SER A 9 8.19 50.16 28.45
CA SER A 9 7.54 49.45 27.33
C SER A 9 8.51 48.44 26.79
N PHE A 10 8.25 47.14 27.00
CA PHE A 10 8.89 46.05 26.27
C PHE A 10 8.28 46.00 24.87
N ALA A 11 9.03 46.40 23.87
CA ALA A 11 8.70 46.14 22.48
C ALA A 11 9.01 44.67 22.19
N VAL A 12 7.97 43.83 22.16
CA VAL A 12 8.05 42.49 21.60
C VAL A 12 8.14 42.66 20.09
N GLY A 13 9.34 42.45 19.56
CA GLY A 13 9.57 42.35 18.13
C GLY A 13 8.87 41.10 17.60
N ILE A 14 7.73 41.27 16.96
CA ILE A 14 7.10 40.22 16.15
C ILE A 14 8.01 39.99 14.94
N LEU A 15 8.78 38.92 14.98
CA LEU A 15 9.38 38.36 13.78
C LEU A 15 8.25 37.88 12.88
N SER A 16 7.82 38.75 11.96
CA SER A 16 7.00 38.38 10.82
C SER A 16 7.80 37.40 9.98
N SER A 17 7.59 36.11 10.18
CA SER A 17 7.92 35.10 9.17
C SER A 17 7.08 35.47 7.95
N CYS A 18 7.71 35.79 6.82
CA CYS A 18 7.09 35.87 5.51
C CYS A 18 6.53 34.51 5.14
N SER A 19 5.35 34.15 5.63
CA SER A 19 4.50 33.18 4.96
C SER A 19 3.96 33.90 3.73
N SER A 20 4.48 33.56 2.54
CA SER A 20 3.84 33.91 1.28
C SER A 20 2.39 33.44 1.37
N ASN A 21 1.43 34.36 1.28
CA ASN A 21 0.01 34.02 1.17
C ASN A 21 -0.19 33.36 -0.21
N LEU A 22 0.04 32.03 -0.28
CA LEU A 22 -0.24 31.23 -1.47
C LEU A 22 -1.74 31.35 -1.74
N THR A 23 -2.08 31.68 -2.98
CA THR A 23 -3.48 31.64 -3.40
C THR A 23 -3.94 30.19 -3.50
N HIS A 24 -5.20 29.92 -3.25
CA HIS A 24 -5.76 28.54 -3.25
C HIS A 24 -5.48 27.79 -4.58
N SER A 25 -5.36 28.53 -5.70
CA SER A 25 -5.06 27.95 -7.02
C SER A 25 -3.61 27.47 -7.17
N GLU A 26 -2.67 28.02 -6.43
CA GLU A 26 -1.26 27.63 -6.52
C GLU A 26 -1.00 26.22 -6.00
N PHE A 27 -1.82 25.70 -5.07
CA PHE A 27 -1.69 24.33 -4.58
C PHE A 27 -1.95 23.25 -5.63
N PHE A 28 -2.63 23.60 -6.73
CA PHE A 28 -2.97 22.69 -7.82
C PHE A 28 -2.06 22.83 -9.05
N THR A 29 -0.98 23.60 -8.94
CA THR A 29 0.00 23.77 -10.01
C THR A 29 1.36 23.25 -9.54
N PRO A 30 2.00 22.31 -10.23
CA PRO A 30 3.32 21.82 -9.84
C PRO A 30 4.35 22.96 -9.80
N VAL A 31 5.33 22.84 -8.91
CA VAL A 31 6.36 23.87 -8.71
C VAL A 31 7.40 23.91 -9.84
N ASN A 32 7.56 22.80 -10.56
CA ASN A 32 8.45 22.62 -11.71
C ASN A 32 7.77 21.75 -12.76
N GLU A 33 8.26 21.82 -13.98
CA GLU A 33 7.94 20.83 -15.00
C GLU A 33 8.65 19.51 -14.68
N ASN A 34 7.96 18.40 -14.90
CA ASN A 34 8.52 17.06 -14.88
C ASN A 34 7.84 16.26 -15.99
N THR A 35 8.63 15.88 -17.00
CA THR A 35 8.18 15.15 -18.18
C THR A 35 8.51 13.66 -18.12
N LEU A 36 9.12 13.21 -17.03
CA LEU A 36 9.47 11.81 -16.82
C LEU A 36 8.20 10.94 -16.81
N ARG A 37 8.15 10.02 -17.76
CA ARG A 37 7.17 8.92 -17.68
C ARG A 37 7.61 7.96 -16.58
N ALA A 38 6.97 8.05 -15.42
CA ALA A 38 7.27 7.17 -14.31
C ALA A 38 6.83 5.72 -14.61
N PRO A 39 7.61 4.71 -14.22
CA PRO A 39 7.17 3.31 -14.30
C PRO A 39 5.94 3.04 -13.43
N ALA A 40 5.81 3.77 -12.31
CA ALA A 40 4.62 3.86 -11.49
C ALA A 40 4.53 5.24 -10.85
N TYR A 41 3.33 5.81 -10.80
CA TYR A 41 3.09 7.14 -10.22
C TYR A 41 2.70 7.00 -8.75
N PRO A 42 3.46 7.62 -7.81
CA PRO A 42 3.16 7.52 -6.38
C PRO A 42 1.91 8.33 -6.03
N LEU A 43 0.96 7.71 -5.32
CA LEU A 43 -0.30 8.33 -4.91
C LEU A 43 -0.37 8.44 -3.38
N VAL A 44 -0.38 7.33 -2.68
CA VAL A 44 -0.35 7.25 -1.22
C VAL A 44 0.95 6.57 -0.82
N THR A 45 1.79 7.24 -0.06
CA THR A 45 3.11 6.71 0.33
C THR A 45 3.33 6.97 1.81
N ILE A 46 3.05 5.96 2.65
CA ILE A 46 3.17 6.03 4.11
C ILE A 46 4.38 5.22 4.58
N ASP A 47 4.42 3.95 4.22
CA ASP A 47 5.49 3.01 4.59
C ASP A 47 5.47 1.78 3.65
N PRO A 48 6.38 0.77 3.84
CA PRO A 48 6.44 -0.40 2.96
C PRO A 48 5.14 -1.21 2.87
N TYR A 49 4.30 -1.20 3.89
CA TYR A 49 3.04 -1.93 3.91
C TYR A 49 1.84 -1.10 3.44
N THR A 50 1.96 0.22 3.47
CA THR A 50 0.87 1.13 3.08
C THR A 50 1.36 2.10 2.03
N SER A 51 1.42 1.63 0.80
CA SER A 51 1.75 2.44 -0.36
C SER A 51 0.87 2.08 -1.56
N GLY A 52 0.28 3.10 -2.18
CA GLY A 52 -0.57 2.98 -3.35
C GLY A 52 0.01 3.73 -4.55
N TRP A 53 0.06 3.05 -5.69
CA TRP A 53 0.69 3.49 -6.93
C TRP A 53 -0.25 3.33 -8.11
N SER A 54 -0.17 4.25 -9.10
CA SER A 54 -0.75 4.03 -10.41
C SER A 54 0.31 3.40 -11.33
N MET A 55 0.05 2.17 -11.77
CA MET A 55 0.93 1.43 -12.68
C MET A 55 0.63 1.76 -14.15
N SER A 56 -0.27 2.71 -14.40
CA SER A 56 -0.70 3.12 -15.73
C SER A 56 -0.38 4.60 -15.99
N ASP A 57 -0.16 4.96 -17.25
CA ASP A 57 0.01 6.35 -17.67
C ASP A 57 -1.25 7.20 -17.46
N ARG A 58 -2.41 6.57 -17.38
CA ARG A 58 -3.68 7.23 -17.08
C ARG A 58 -4.22 6.72 -15.76
N LEU A 59 -4.48 7.64 -14.83
CA LEU A 59 -4.94 7.34 -13.47
C LEU A 59 -6.26 6.54 -13.44
N ASN A 60 -7.08 6.66 -14.48
CA ASN A 60 -8.37 5.99 -14.61
C ASN A 60 -8.34 4.75 -15.53
N ALA A 61 -7.16 4.24 -15.91
CA ALA A 61 -7.04 3.09 -16.82
C ALA A 61 -6.75 1.76 -16.10
N ASP A 62 -6.39 1.80 -14.81
CA ASP A 62 -6.16 0.61 -13.97
C ASP A 62 -6.55 0.94 -12.52
N GLN A 63 -6.62 -0.08 -11.68
CA GLN A 63 -6.76 0.08 -10.24
C GLN A 63 -5.48 0.65 -9.63
N VAL A 64 -5.61 1.36 -8.52
CA VAL A 64 -4.45 1.68 -7.68
C VAL A 64 -3.92 0.38 -7.08
N ARG A 65 -2.60 0.22 -7.07
CA ARG A 65 -1.93 -1.00 -6.65
C ARG A 65 -0.89 -0.73 -5.57
N HIS A 66 -0.71 -1.70 -4.71
CA HIS A 66 0.46 -1.79 -3.85
C HIS A 66 1.71 -2.07 -4.71
N TRP A 67 2.92 -1.82 -4.21
CA TRP A 67 4.17 -2.12 -4.93
C TRP A 67 4.30 -3.61 -5.31
N THR A 68 3.65 -4.52 -4.56
CA THR A 68 3.55 -5.95 -4.90
C THR A 68 2.72 -6.25 -6.15
N GLY A 69 2.08 -5.24 -6.74
CA GLY A 69 1.16 -5.39 -7.87
C GLY A 69 -0.28 -5.75 -7.48
N LYS A 70 -0.54 -6.09 -6.23
CA LYS A 70 -1.89 -6.40 -5.73
C LYS A 70 -2.75 -5.13 -5.66
N ALA A 71 -4.06 -5.28 -5.86
CA ALA A 71 -4.98 -4.16 -5.86
C ALA A 71 -5.11 -3.51 -4.47
N PHE A 72 -4.91 -2.19 -4.43
CA PHE A 72 -5.29 -1.30 -3.34
C PHE A 72 -6.29 -0.28 -3.88
N PRO A 73 -7.57 -0.69 -4.06
CA PRO A 73 -8.52 0.09 -4.83
C PRO A 73 -8.75 1.48 -4.25
N LEU A 74 -8.55 2.48 -5.11
CA LEU A 74 -9.05 3.84 -4.93
C LEU A 74 -9.82 4.20 -6.19
N LEU A 75 -11.06 4.59 -6.02
CA LEU A 75 -11.94 5.04 -7.10
C LEU A 75 -12.25 6.52 -6.91
N GLY A 76 -12.14 7.31 -7.97
CA GLY A 76 -12.49 8.72 -7.99
C GLY A 76 -13.45 9.04 -9.12
N VAL A 77 -14.58 9.65 -8.78
CA VAL A 77 -15.64 10.03 -9.74
C VAL A 77 -16.05 11.47 -9.48
N ILE A 78 -16.18 12.24 -10.55
CA ILE A 78 -16.82 13.56 -10.54
C ILE A 78 -18.19 13.45 -11.22
N ARG A 79 -19.23 13.96 -10.56
CA ARG A 79 -20.58 14.07 -11.11
C ARG A 79 -20.86 15.53 -11.42
N ILE A 80 -21.17 15.81 -12.69
CA ILE A 80 -21.38 17.15 -13.23
C ILE A 80 -22.75 17.19 -13.88
N ASP A 81 -23.64 18.06 -13.39
CA ASP A 81 -25.01 18.21 -13.88
C ASP A 81 -25.77 16.87 -14.01
N GLY A 82 -25.50 15.95 -13.08
CA GLY A 82 -26.11 14.63 -13.02
C GLY A 82 -25.37 13.52 -13.78
N LYS A 83 -24.31 13.82 -14.51
CA LYS A 83 -23.53 12.85 -15.27
C LYS A 83 -22.18 12.54 -14.60
N CYS A 84 -21.84 11.26 -14.45
CA CYS A 84 -20.64 10.80 -13.78
C CYS A 84 -19.48 10.59 -14.75
N TYR A 85 -18.27 11.02 -14.33
CA TYR A 85 -17.01 10.80 -15.05
C TYR A 85 -15.97 10.27 -14.08
N ARG A 86 -15.42 9.09 -14.37
CA ARG A 86 -14.39 8.45 -13.57
C ARG A 86 -13.02 9.06 -13.89
N PHE A 87 -12.35 9.64 -12.90
CA PHE A 87 -11.03 10.24 -13.06
C PHE A 87 -9.90 9.41 -12.44
N MET A 88 -10.20 8.49 -11.50
CA MET A 88 -9.22 7.66 -10.81
C MET A 88 -9.71 6.24 -10.64
N GLY A 89 -8.81 5.28 -10.78
CA GLY A 89 -9.07 3.87 -10.60
C GLY A 89 -9.91 3.24 -11.72
N GLU A 90 -10.01 1.95 -11.72
CA GLU A 90 -10.92 1.18 -12.55
C GLU A 90 -12.06 0.67 -11.67
N GLU A 91 -13.27 0.61 -12.22
CA GLU A 91 -14.40 0.05 -11.50
C GLU A 91 -14.27 -1.47 -11.45
N LYS A 92 -13.99 -1.99 -10.25
CA LYS A 92 -13.79 -3.42 -10.05
C LYS A 92 -15.14 -4.14 -10.06
N THR A 93 -15.29 -5.11 -10.95
CA THR A 93 -16.35 -6.10 -10.85
C THR A 93 -15.90 -7.17 -9.84
N PRO A 94 -16.64 -7.42 -8.75
CA PRO A 94 -16.24 -8.40 -7.77
C PRO A 94 -16.29 -9.81 -8.31
N LEU A 95 -15.41 -10.65 -7.77
CA LEU A 95 -15.44 -12.08 -8.00
C LEU A 95 -16.15 -12.77 -6.83
N GLN A 96 -16.99 -13.76 -7.14
CA GLN A 96 -17.57 -14.65 -6.15
C GLN A 96 -16.79 -15.97 -6.19
N SER A 97 -16.34 -16.43 -5.03
CA SER A 97 -15.68 -17.74 -4.95
C SER A 97 -16.68 -18.86 -5.17
N LEU A 98 -16.37 -19.74 -6.12
CA LEU A 98 -17.10 -20.99 -6.40
C LEU A 98 -16.43 -22.17 -5.70
N LEU A 99 -15.10 -22.20 -5.73
CA LEU A 99 -14.24 -23.13 -5.00
C LEU A 99 -13.21 -22.29 -4.28
N PRO A 100 -13.26 -22.18 -2.94
CA PRO A 100 -12.35 -21.34 -2.18
C PRO A 100 -10.92 -21.86 -2.27
N THR A 101 -9.94 -20.94 -2.26
CA THR A 101 -8.54 -21.25 -1.92
C THR A 101 -8.42 -21.45 -0.41
N ALA A 102 -7.30 -22.00 0.07
CA ALA A 102 -7.06 -22.21 1.50
C ALA A 102 -6.97 -20.90 2.31
N ALA A 103 -6.69 -19.79 1.62
CA ALA A 103 -6.74 -18.45 2.20
C ALA A 103 -8.17 -18.02 2.60
N LEU A 104 -9.19 -18.52 1.89
CA LEU A 104 -10.60 -18.24 2.18
C LEU A 104 -11.21 -19.30 3.08
N GLU A 105 -11.01 -20.57 2.73
CA GLU A 105 -11.57 -21.71 3.45
C GLU A 105 -10.71 -22.96 3.18
N LYS A 106 -10.41 -23.72 4.22
CA LYS A 106 -9.64 -24.96 4.08
C LYS A 106 -10.47 -26.00 3.35
N TRP A 107 -9.98 -26.49 2.20
CA TRP A 107 -10.65 -27.46 1.35
C TRP A 107 -9.93 -28.83 1.34
N GLU A 108 -10.64 -29.90 1.06
CA GLU A 108 -10.12 -31.26 1.08
C GLU A 108 -9.72 -31.75 -0.31
N ALA A 109 -8.65 -32.55 -0.39
CA ALA A 109 -8.16 -33.17 -1.60
C ALA A 109 -7.58 -34.56 -1.37
N ALA A 110 -7.61 -35.39 -2.41
CA ALA A 110 -6.77 -36.57 -2.50
C ALA A 110 -5.37 -36.15 -2.95
N TYR A 111 -4.32 -36.69 -2.31
CA TYR A 111 -2.93 -36.39 -2.69
C TYR A 111 -2.00 -37.59 -2.53
N THR A 112 -0.89 -37.57 -3.28
CA THR A 112 0.18 -38.57 -3.19
C THR A 112 1.53 -37.92 -3.44
N TYR A 113 2.60 -38.54 -2.88
CA TYR A 113 4.00 -38.16 -3.14
C TYR A 113 4.67 -39.10 -4.16
N SER A 114 3.97 -40.08 -4.65
CA SER A 114 4.46 -41.02 -5.65
C SER A 114 3.84 -40.75 -6.99
N GLN A 115 4.65 -40.74 -8.05
CA GLN A 115 4.18 -40.53 -9.40
C GLN A 115 3.01 -41.48 -9.74
N PRO A 116 1.83 -40.92 -10.06
CA PRO A 116 0.66 -41.73 -10.40
C PRO A 116 0.86 -42.48 -11.71
N LYS A 117 0.25 -43.66 -11.79
CA LYS A 117 0.20 -44.42 -13.03
C LYS A 117 -1.13 -44.19 -13.73
N GLY A 118 -1.11 -43.97 -15.06
CA GLY A 118 -2.31 -43.72 -15.85
C GLY A 118 -2.74 -42.26 -15.86
N ASP A 119 -3.97 -42.03 -16.32
CA ASP A 119 -4.49 -40.69 -16.61
C ASP A 119 -5.04 -40.01 -15.33
N TRP A 120 -4.18 -39.76 -14.38
CA TRP A 120 -4.53 -39.20 -13.06
C TRP A 120 -5.21 -37.81 -13.10
N THR A 121 -5.14 -37.12 -14.21
CA THR A 121 -5.79 -35.81 -14.41
C THR A 121 -7.26 -35.92 -14.81
N GLN A 122 -7.73 -37.11 -15.17
CA GLN A 122 -9.10 -37.37 -15.65
C GLN A 122 -10.10 -37.59 -14.52
N ILE A 123 -11.38 -37.25 -14.79
CA ILE A 123 -12.49 -37.39 -13.83
C ILE A 123 -12.65 -38.84 -13.34
N GLN A 124 -12.43 -39.82 -14.25
CA GLN A 124 -12.68 -41.25 -14.00
C GLN A 124 -11.55 -41.95 -13.25
N PHE A 125 -10.44 -41.24 -13.00
CA PHE A 125 -9.30 -41.84 -12.30
C PHE A 125 -9.70 -42.19 -10.86
N ASP A 126 -9.33 -43.40 -10.43
CA ASP A 126 -9.55 -43.87 -9.06
C ASP A 126 -8.41 -43.41 -8.14
N ASP A 127 -8.68 -42.40 -7.34
CA ASP A 127 -7.78 -41.84 -6.34
C ASP A 127 -8.07 -42.33 -4.92
N SER A 128 -8.89 -43.37 -4.75
CA SER A 128 -9.29 -43.94 -3.44
C SER A 128 -8.12 -44.44 -2.60
N SER A 129 -7.00 -44.79 -3.25
CA SER A 129 -5.76 -45.23 -2.58
C SER A 129 -4.87 -44.06 -2.14
N TRP A 130 -5.19 -42.82 -2.55
CA TRP A 130 -4.43 -41.64 -2.20
C TRP A 130 -4.73 -41.19 -0.77
N LYS A 131 -3.80 -40.47 -0.18
CA LYS A 131 -4.03 -39.82 1.11
C LYS A 131 -5.10 -38.72 0.98
N GLN A 132 -5.82 -38.46 2.04
CA GLN A 132 -6.71 -37.30 2.15
C GLN A 132 -6.05 -36.22 3.01
N GLY A 133 -6.13 -34.98 2.60
CA GLY A 133 -5.57 -33.84 3.34
C GLY A 133 -6.28 -32.54 3.00
N LYS A 134 -6.04 -31.55 3.84
CA LYS A 134 -6.57 -30.20 3.62
C LYS A 134 -5.52 -29.29 3.00
N ALA A 135 -5.91 -28.45 2.06
CA ALA A 135 -5.07 -27.40 1.49
C ALA A 135 -4.92 -26.20 2.46
N ALA A 136 -3.88 -25.36 2.32
CA ALA A 136 -2.78 -25.47 1.39
C ALA A 136 -1.84 -26.62 1.78
N PHE A 137 -1.13 -27.14 0.77
CA PHE A 137 -0.09 -28.13 0.93
C PHE A 137 1.27 -27.43 0.78
N GLY A 138 2.22 -27.63 1.70
CA GLY A 138 3.50 -26.94 1.62
C GLY A 138 4.45 -27.22 2.76
N THR A 139 5.53 -26.45 2.81
CA THR A 139 6.50 -26.45 3.92
C THR A 139 6.01 -25.61 5.11
N PRO A 140 6.52 -25.84 6.33
CA PRO A 140 5.98 -25.22 7.55
C PRO A 140 5.95 -23.70 7.60
N GLU A 141 6.80 -23.03 6.81
CA GLU A 141 6.89 -21.57 6.72
C GLU A 141 5.80 -20.94 5.83
N MET A 142 5.10 -21.75 5.02
CA MET A 142 4.13 -21.23 4.06
C MET A 142 2.82 -20.80 4.74
N GLN A 143 2.16 -19.80 4.14
CA GLN A 143 0.92 -19.26 4.66
C GLN A 143 -0.26 -20.20 4.40
N HIS A 144 -1.27 -20.14 5.26
CA HIS A 144 -2.51 -20.94 5.16
C HIS A 144 -2.31 -22.46 5.16
N LEU A 145 -1.10 -22.94 5.47
CA LEU A 145 -0.74 -24.35 5.50
C LEU A 145 -1.71 -25.17 6.34
N SER A 146 -2.10 -26.33 5.80
CA SER A 146 -2.86 -27.34 6.53
C SER A 146 -2.22 -28.73 6.45
N THR A 147 -1.64 -29.08 5.32
CA THR A 147 -0.96 -30.36 5.12
C THR A 147 0.50 -30.14 4.77
N THR A 148 1.40 -30.58 5.66
CA THR A 148 2.85 -30.49 5.41
C THR A 148 3.28 -31.40 4.30
N TRP A 149 4.03 -30.86 3.34
CA TRP A 149 4.66 -31.56 2.24
C TRP A 149 6.15 -31.18 2.17
N GLN A 150 7.03 -32.21 2.20
CA GLN A 150 8.49 -32.02 2.24
C GLN A 150 9.24 -32.99 1.30
N THR A 151 8.52 -33.63 0.37
CA THR A 151 9.11 -34.46 -0.69
C THR A 151 9.31 -33.61 -1.94
N PRO A 152 10.17 -34.03 -2.91
CA PRO A 152 10.34 -33.26 -4.15
C PRO A 152 9.03 -33.06 -4.91
N ASP A 153 8.14 -34.04 -4.90
CA ASP A 153 6.91 -34.02 -5.71
C ASP A 153 5.66 -34.18 -4.85
N ILE A 154 4.59 -33.53 -5.28
CA ILE A 154 3.23 -33.77 -4.80
C ILE A 154 2.25 -33.76 -5.98
N TRP A 155 1.32 -34.71 -5.99
CA TRP A 155 0.15 -34.73 -6.87
C TRP A 155 -1.09 -34.53 -6.03
N VAL A 156 -1.92 -33.56 -6.40
CA VAL A 156 -3.13 -33.16 -5.66
C VAL A 156 -4.34 -33.23 -6.59
N ARG A 157 -5.45 -33.79 -6.13
CA ARG A 157 -6.72 -33.88 -6.88
C ARG A 157 -7.85 -33.35 -6.02
N ARG A 158 -8.50 -32.28 -6.49
CA ARG A 158 -9.71 -31.69 -5.91
C ARG A 158 -10.90 -32.05 -6.77
N SER A 159 -11.75 -32.96 -6.28
CA SER A 159 -13.04 -33.28 -6.92
C SER A 159 -14.13 -32.34 -6.40
N PHE A 160 -15.03 -31.91 -7.28
CA PHE A 160 -16.14 -31.02 -6.93
C PHE A 160 -17.34 -31.28 -7.84
N GLU A 161 -18.52 -30.86 -7.37
CA GLU A 161 -19.77 -30.96 -8.12
C GLU A 161 -20.16 -29.58 -8.67
N VAL A 162 -20.48 -29.52 -9.94
CA VAL A 162 -21.11 -28.38 -10.58
C VAL A 162 -22.61 -28.61 -10.60
N THR A 163 -23.35 -27.84 -9.82
CA THR A 163 -24.82 -27.98 -9.67
C THR A 163 -25.60 -27.18 -10.70
N ASP A 164 -25.06 -26.03 -11.13
CA ASP A 164 -25.65 -25.13 -12.09
C ASP A 164 -24.90 -25.15 -13.43
N ASP A 165 -25.52 -24.68 -14.49
CA ASP A 165 -24.83 -24.48 -15.76
C ASP A 165 -23.91 -23.26 -15.65
N TRP A 166 -22.58 -23.51 -15.75
CA TRP A 166 -21.57 -22.45 -15.76
C TRP A 166 -21.27 -21.93 -17.17
N ASN A 167 -22.02 -22.39 -18.16
CA ASN A 167 -21.90 -21.91 -19.53
C ASN A 167 -22.27 -20.41 -19.63
N GLY A 168 -21.38 -19.63 -20.23
CA GLY A 168 -21.55 -18.17 -20.32
C GLY A 168 -21.09 -17.37 -19.10
N LYS A 169 -20.65 -18.02 -18.01
CA LYS A 169 -20.02 -17.34 -16.89
C LYS A 169 -18.57 -16.95 -17.24
N GLU A 170 -18.11 -15.81 -16.72
CA GLU A 170 -16.70 -15.45 -16.73
C GLU A 170 -16.05 -16.09 -15.49
N LEU A 171 -15.20 -17.11 -15.71
CA LEU A 171 -14.57 -17.89 -14.65
C LEU A 171 -13.09 -17.58 -14.55
N PHE A 172 -12.59 -17.57 -13.33
CA PHE A 172 -11.19 -17.34 -13.00
C PHE A 172 -10.65 -18.46 -12.13
N LEU A 173 -9.51 -19.03 -12.54
CA LEU A 173 -8.71 -19.92 -11.71
C LEU A 173 -7.82 -19.07 -10.81
N ASN A 174 -7.88 -19.29 -9.50
CA ASN A 174 -6.95 -18.71 -8.55
C ASN A 174 -5.97 -19.78 -8.09
N TYR A 175 -4.65 -19.53 -8.13
CA TYR A 175 -3.66 -20.50 -7.71
C TYR A 175 -2.39 -19.87 -7.15
N SER A 176 -1.75 -20.62 -6.23
CA SER A 176 -0.43 -20.36 -5.67
C SER A 176 0.41 -21.63 -5.78
N HIS A 177 1.71 -21.51 -6.05
CA HIS A 177 2.64 -22.63 -6.12
C HIS A 177 4.09 -22.21 -5.95
N ASP A 178 4.93 -23.19 -5.59
CA ASP A 178 6.39 -23.11 -5.50
C ASP A 178 7.00 -24.52 -5.61
N ASP A 179 7.87 -24.90 -6.59
CA ASP A 179 8.47 -24.20 -7.74
C ASP A 179 7.76 -24.49 -9.08
N VAL A 180 8.06 -25.69 -9.71
CA VAL A 180 7.50 -26.11 -11.00
C VAL A 180 6.08 -26.60 -10.81
N PHE A 181 5.15 -26.04 -11.56
CA PHE A 181 3.74 -26.31 -11.36
C PHE A 181 2.98 -26.60 -12.65
N GLU A 182 2.20 -27.66 -12.61
CA GLU A 182 1.26 -28.06 -13.66
C GLU A 182 -0.14 -28.17 -13.08
N LEU A 183 -1.14 -27.60 -13.75
CA LEU A 183 -2.54 -27.69 -13.31
C LEU A 183 -3.45 -28.08 -14.48
N TYR A 184 -4.36 -28.98 -14.19
CA TYR A 184 -5.27 -29.60 -15.15
C TYR A 184 -6.72 -29.46 -14.71
N VAL A 185 -7.61 -29.18 -15.66
CA VAL A 185 -9.07 -29.22 -15.48
C VAL A 185 -9.62 -30.34 -16.33
N ASN A 186 -10.23 -31.36 -15.70
CA ASN A 186 -10.81 -32.53 -16.37
C ASN A 186 -9.91 -33.17 -17.41
N GLY A 187 -8.60 -33.24 -17.12
CA GLY A 187 -7.59 -33.87 -17.99
C GLY A 187 -6.89 -32.93 -18.97
N LYS A 188 -7.34 -31.69 -19.10
CA LYS A 188 -6.68 -30.68 -19.95
C LYS A 188 -5.73 -29.84 -19.14
N GLU A 189 -4.47 -29.73 -19.58
CA GLU A 189 -3.48 -28.82 -19.01
C GLU A 189 -3.89 -27.36 -19.24
N ILE A 190 -3.92 -26.58 -18.15
CA ILE A 190 -4.31 -25.18 -18.16
C ILE A 190 -3.13 -24.27 -17.75
N VAL A 191 -2.31 -24.75 -16.82
CA VAL A 191 -1.14 -24.02 -16.31
C VAL A 191 0.07 -24.95 -16.38
N ASN A 192 1.18 -24.39 -16.86
CA ASN A 192 2.50 -25.00 -16.78
C ASN A 192 3.52 -23.85 -16.67
N THR A 193 4.10 -23.67 -15.48
CA THR A 193 4.87 -22.48 -15.17
C THR A 193 6.38 -22.64 -15.36
N GLY A 194 6.89 -23.87 -15.47
CA GLY A 194 8.32 -24.11 -15.32
C GLY A 194 8.81 -23.77 -13.91
N HIS A 195 10.11 -23.55 -13.74
CA HIS A 195 10.74 -23.25 -12.46
C HIS A 195 10.48 -21.77 -12.08
N THR A 196 9.50 -21.54 -11.22
CA THR A 196 9.15 -20.23 -10.66
C THR A 196 8.15 -20.42 -9.52
N TRP A 197 8.08 -19.47 -8.61
CA TRP A 197 7.01 -19.40 -7.62
C TRP A 197 5.99 -18.31 -7.99
N LYS A 198 4.74 -18.52 -7.63
CA LYS A 198 3.64 -17.60 -7.87
C LYS A 198 2.66 -17.62 -6.71
N ASN A 199 2.22 -16.45 -6.27
CA ASN A 199 1.20 -16.33 -5.25
C ASN A 199 -0.05 -15.64 -5.79
N ASP A 200 -1.21 -16.23 -5.49
CA ASP A 200 -2.53 -15.63 -5.68
C ASP A 200 -2.74 -15.12 -7.13
N VAL A 201 -2.35 -15.97 -8.10
CA VAL A 201 -2.53 -15.69 -9.53
C VAL A 201 -3.99 -15.85 -9.91
N MET A 202 -4.57 -14.85 -10.56
CA MET A 202 -5.91 -14.91 -11.15
C MET A 202 -5.79 -15.11 -12.66
N LEU A 203 -6.18 -16.28 -13.15
CA LEU A 203 -6.17 -16.64 -14.56
C LEU A 203 -7.61 -16.74 -15.08
N GLU A 204 -7.98 -15.86 -16.03
CA GLU A 204 -9.27 -15.99 -16.73
C GLU A 204 -9.30 -17.26 -17.58
N LEU A 205 -10.35 -18.06 -17.43
CA LEU A 205 -10.54 -19.28 -18.18
C LEU A 205 -11.16 -18.96 -19.56
N ASN A 206 -10.50 -19.40 -20.62
CA ASN A 206 -11.02 -19.28 -21.97
C ASN A 206 -12.21 -20.23 -22.21
N ASP A 207 -12.96 -20.02 -23.30
CA ASP A 207 -14.17 -20.78 -23.60
C ASP A 207 -13.91 -22.29 -23.79
N GLU A 208 -12.73 -22.67 -24.26
CA GLU A 208 -12.33 -24.06 -24.40
C GLU A 208 -12.24 -24.77 -23.05
N VAL A 209 -11.68 -24.11 -22.05
CA VAL A 209 -11.58 -24.64 -20.67
C VAL A 209 -12.94 -24.63 -19.99
N LYS A 210 -13.69 -23.53 -20.13
CA LYS A 210 -15.06 -23.44 -19.58
C LYS A 210 -15.97 -24.55 -20.09
N ALA A 211 -15.83 -24.93 -21.36
CA ALA A 211 -16.60 -26.01 -21.96
C ALA A 211 -16.28 -27.41 -21.39
N LEU A 212 -15.18 -27.56 -20.65
CA LEU A 212 -14.86 -28.82 -19.95
C LEU A 212 -15.62 -28.95 -18.62
N LEU A 213 -16.00 -27.85 -18.01
CA LEU A 213 -16.75 -27.80 -16.74
C LEU A 213 -18.24 -28.06 -17.02
N LYS A 214 -18.72 -29.23 -16.63
CA LYS A 214 -20.09 -29.68 -16.92
C LYS A 214 -20.84 -29.96 -15.63
N PRO A 215 -22.18 -29.87 -15.62
CA PRO A 215 -22.96 -30.33 -14.48
C PRO A 215 -22.58 -31.77 -14.06
N GLY A 216 -22.47 -31.99 -12.74
CA GLY A 216 -22.00 -33.21 -12.14
C GLY A 216 -20.53 -33.11 -11.69
N LYS A 217 -19.88 -34.29 -11.58
CA LYS A 217 -18.51 -34.39 -11.04
C LYS A 217 -17.48 -33.80 -12.01
N ASN A 218 -16.61 -32.95 -11.46
CA ASN A 218 -15.43 -32.39 -12.13
C ASN A 218 -14.20 -32.58 -11.25
N VAL A 219 -13.00 -32.33 -11.80
CA VAL A 219 -11.74 -32.40 -11.06
C VAL A 219 -10.79 -31.31 -11.51
N ILE A 220 -10.15 -30.66 -10.56
CA ILE A 220 -8.91 -29.91 -10.76
C ILE A 220 -7.79 -30.76 -10.18
N ALA A 221 -6.76 -31.03 -11.00
CA ALA A 221 -5.62 -31.83 -10.61
C ALA A 221 -4.33 -31.02 -10.80
N ALA A 222 -3.42 -31.10 -9.85
CA ALA A 222 -2.17 -30.37 -9.88
C ALA A 222 -0.99 -31.29 -9.57
N HIS A 223 0.15 -31.01 -10.21
CA HIS A 223 1.46 -31.55 -9.86
C HIS A 223 2.37 -30.37 -9.54
N CYS A 224 3.11 -30.48 -8.44
CA CYS A 224 4.15 -29.53 -8.10
C CYS A 224 5.45 -30.26 -7.77
N HIS A 225 6.56 -29.76 -8.33
CA HIS A 225 7.89 -30.24 -8.06
C HIS A 225 8.70 -29.14 -7.39
N ASN A 226 9.03 -29.37 -6.12
CA ASN A 226 9.90 -28.49 -5.34
C ASN A 226 11.36 -28.85 -5.60
N THR A 227 12.15 -27.89 -6.06
CA THR A 227 13.57 -28.03 -6.36
C THR A 227 14.44 -27.63 -5.18
N GLU A 228 14.05 -26.56 -4.47
CA GLU A 228 14.75 -26.05 -3.29
C GLU A 228 13.87 -25.05 -2.50
N GLY A 229 14.19 -24.83 -1.23
CA GLY A 229 13.51 -23.83 -0.41
C GLY A 229 12.12 -24.22 0.07
N GLY A 230 11.20 -23.26 0.07
CA GLY A 230 9.81 -23.46 0.41
C GLY A 230 9.05 -24.23 -0.65
N ALA A 231 7.89 -24.77 -0.29
CA ALA A 231 6.99 -25.43 -1.22
C ALA A 231 5.54 -25.03 -0.91
N ASP A 232 4.75 -24.75 -1.93
CA ASP A 232 3.33 -24.39 -1.78
C ASP A 232 2.47 -24.89 -2.93
N VAL A 233 1.26 -25.36 -2.62
CA VAL A 233 0.20 -25.65 -3.59
C VAL A 233 -1.16 -25.29 -3.00
N ASP A 234 -1.81 -24.33 -3.62
CA ASP A 234 -3.21 -23.98 -3.37
C ASP A 234 -3.91 -23.56 -4.67
N PHE A 235 -5.20 -23.86 -4.81
CA PHE A 235 -5.97 -23.43 -5.96
C PHE A 235 -7.48 -23.42 -5.72
N GLY A 236 -8.18 -22.53 -6.43
CA GLY A 236 -9.63 -22.37 -6.37
C GLY A 236 -10.23 -21.84 -7.67
N LEU A 237 -11.53 -21.64 -7.70
CA LEU A 237 -12.28 -21.06 -8.81
C LEU A 237 -13.18 -19.94 -8.32
N SER A 238 -13.27 -18.88 -9.11
CA SER A 238 -14.19 -17.77 -8.89
C SER A 238 -14.96 -17.45 -10.17
N GLU A 239 -16.14 -16.86 -10.03
CA GLU A 239 -16.89 -16.27 -11.14
C GLU A 239 -16.94 -14.76 -11.02
N LYS A 240 -16.95 -14.05 -12.13
CA LYS A 240 -17.24 -12.63 -12.18
C LYS A 240 -18.73 -12.42 -11.94
N MET A 241 -19.05 -11.58 -10.97
CA MET A 241 -20.43 -11.20 -10.70
C MET A 241 -21.02 -10.44 -11.91
N PRO A 242 -22.32 -10.57 -12.18
CA PRO A 242 -22.97 -9.79 -13.23
C PRO A 242 -22.71 -8.30 -13.08
N ASP A 243 -22.54 -7.61 -14.20
CA ASP A 243 -22.11 -6.22 -14.27
C ASP A 243 -22.84 -5.31 -13.30
N ALA A 244 -22.02 -4.69 -12.46
CA ALA A 244 -22.40 -3.59 -11.58
C ALA A 244 -21.54 -2.36 -11.91
N THR A 245 -21.32 -2.09 -13.21
CA THR A 245 -20.56 -0.93 -13.67
C THR A 245 -21.50 0.29 -13.70
N PHE A 246 -21.20 1.27 -12.85
CA PHE A 246 -21.99 2.49 -12.70
C PHE A 246 -21.35 3.71 -13.36
N PHE A 247 -20.03 3.66 -13.64
CA PHE A 247 -19.23 4.80 -14.09
C PHE A 247 -18.51 4.48 -15.40
N THR A 248 -19.27 4.35 -16.47
CA THR A 248 -18.76 3.95 -17.80
C THR A 248 -17.96 5.05 -18.50
N GLU A 249 -18.23 6.34 -18.19
CA GLU A 249 -17.51 7.43 -18.81
C GLU A 249 -16.27 7.81 -17.99
N ALA A 250 -15.17 8.04 -18.69
CA ALA A 250 -13.90 8.45 -18.10
C ALA A 250 -13.62 9.92 -18.38
N ALA A 251 -13.11 10.65 -17.39
CA ALA A 251 -12.55 11.97 -17.56
C ALA A 251 -11.29 11.91 -18.43
N GLN A 252 -11.09 12.88 -19.31
CA GLN A 252 -9.92 12.96 -20.16
C GLN A 252 -8.73 13.50 -19.38
N GLN A 253 -7.75 12.66 -19.08
CA GLN A 253 -6.50 13.10 -18.45
C GLN A 253 -5.68 13.95 -19.43
N LYS A 254 -5.22 15.12 -18.98
CA LYS A 254 -4.38 16.05 -19.74
C LYS A 254 -2.91 15.99 -19.33
N SER A 255 -2.66 15.78 -18.03
CA SER A 255 -1.30 15.73 -17.50
C SER A 255 -1.19 14.80 -16.30
N ALA A 256 0.04 14.33 -16.06
CA ALA A 256 0.48 13.70 -14.82
C ALA A 256 1.90 14.20 -14.53
N VAL A 257 2.13 14.76 -13.34
CA VAL A 257 3.42 15.38 -12.97
C VAL A 257 3.82 14.90 -11.57
N VAL A 258 5.00 14.29 -11.45
CA VAL A 258 5.54 13.80 -10.16
C VAL A 258 6.51 14.83 -9.60
N MET A 259 6.25 15.27 -8.36
CA MET A 259 7.16 16.05 -7.51
C MET A 259 7.61 15.21 -6.30
N PRO A 260 8.65 15.59 -5.58
CA PRO A 260 9.16 14.81 -4.45
C PRO A 260 8.11 14.47 -3.38
N THR A 261 7.17 15.37 -3.07
CA THR A 261 6.12 15.14 -2.07
C THR A 261 4.72 15.09 -2.65
N GLN A 262 4.54 15.44 -3.93
CA GLN A 262 3.22 15.60 -4.54
C GLN A 262 3.16 14.98 -5.94
N THR A 263 1.98 14.44 -6.31
CA THR A 263 1.69 13.98 -7.67
C THR A 263 0.44 14.69 -8.17
N TYR A 264 0.55 15.35 -9.31
CA TYR A 264 -0.46 16.22 -9.90
C TYR A 264 -1.09 15.58 -11.11
N TYR A 265 -2.40 15.66 -11.23
CA TYR A 265 -3.17 15.26 -12.40
C TYR A 265 -4.14 16.36 -12.79
N THR A 266 -4.31 16.58 -14.10
CA THR A 266 -5.34 17.46 -14.64
C THR A 266 -6.24 16.67 -15.58
N PHE A 267 -7.55 16.87 -15.46
CA PHE A 267 -8.57 16.23 -16.28
C PHE A 267 -9.52 17.28 -16.86
N GLU A 268 -10.15 16.94 -18.00
CA GLU A 268 -11.29 17.66 -18.55
C GLU A 268 -12.48 16.70 -18.73
N CYS A 269 -13.67 17.10 -18.30
CA CYS A 269 -14.91 16.37 -18.48
C CYS A 269 -16.12 17.28 -18.23
N GLY A 270 -17.23 17.06 -18.92
CA GLY A 270 -18.51 17.74 -18.66
C GLY A 270 -18.46 19.26 -18.59
N GLY A 271 -17.57 19.93 -19.37
CA GLY A 271 -17.44 21.38 -19.36
C GLY A 271 -16.57 21.95 -18.24
N VAL A 272 -15.90 21.12 -17.43
CA VAL A 272 -15.02 21.56 -16.35
C VAL A 272 -13.62 20.98 -16.47
N GLN A 273 -12.63 21.70 -15.89
CA GLN A 273 -11.32 21.16 -15.52
C GLN A 273 -11.37 20.67 -14.08
N LEU A 274 -10.84 19.47 -13.86
CA LEU A 274 -10.60 18.90 -12.53
C LEU A 274 -9.08 18.75 -12.35
N ASP A 275 -8.53 19.43 -11.36
CA ASP A 275 -7.16 19.24 -10.88
C ASP A 275 -7.18 18.35 -9.64
N VAL A 276 -6.33 17.32 -9.60
CA VAL A 276 -6.21 16.38 -8.46
C VAL A 276 -4.75 16.32 -8.03
N VAL A 277 -4.50 16.43 -6.73
CA VAL A 277 -3.16 16.38 -6.15
C VAL A 277 -3.12 15.38 -5.00
N PHE A 278 -2.24 14.39 -5.13
CA PHE A 278 -1.87 13.50 -4.04
C PHE A 278 -0.67 14.08 -3.31
N THR A 279 -0.78 14.32 -2.02
CA THR A 279 0.30 14.85 -1.19
C THR A 279 0.65 13.86 -0.09
N ALA A 280 1.88 13.37 -0.07
CA ALA A 280 2.50 12.70 1.06
C ALA A 280 3.44 13.68 1.75
N PRO A 281 3.18 14.10 2.99
CA PRO A 281 3.99 15.12 3.68
C PRO A 281 5.34 14.59 4.15
N LEU A 282 6.16 14.08 3.23
CA LEU A 282 7.46 13.48 3.48
C LEU A 282 8.52 14.57 3.76
N LEU A 283 8.28 15.37 4.79
CA LEU A 283 9.13 16.51 5.18
C LEU A 283 10.35 16.00 5.96
N ILE A 284 11.43 15.73 5.25
CA ILE A 284 12.65 15.11 5.80
C ILE A 284 13.33 15.93 6.91
N ASP A 285 13.00 17.23 7.02
CA ASP A 285 13.42 18.16 8.07
C ASP A 285 12.47 18.20 9.29
N ASP A 286 11.37 17.42 9.24
CA ASP A 286 10.35 17.37 10.29
C ASP A 286 9.83 15.92 10.42
N LEU A 287 10.47 15.15 11.31
CA LEU A 287 10.18 13.72 11.43
C LEU A 287 8.74 13.45 11.89
N ASP A 288 8.13 14.34 12.65
CA ASP A 288 6.72 14.21 13.06
C ASP A 288 5.77 14.28 11.86
N LYS A 289 6.04 15.22 10.94
CA LYS A 289 5.26 15.34 9.70
C LYS A 289 5.56 14.21 8.74
N MET A 290 6.85 13.86 8.58
CA MET A 290 7.30 12.82 7.67
C MET A 290 6.70 11.46 8.01
N THR A 291 6.61 11.14 9.31
CA THR A 291 6.13 9.84 9.78
C THR A 291 4.64 9.80 10.12
N ARG A 292 3.97 10.96 10.19
CA ARG A 292 2.51 11.01 10.38
C ARG A 292 1.81 10.27 9.24
N PRO A 293 1.09 9.17 9.51
CA PRO A 293 0.64 8.23 8.49
C PRO A 293 -0.63 8.72 7.78
N ILE A 294 -0.63 9.98 7.31
CA ILE A 294 -1.78 10.64 6.69
C ILE A 294 -1.33 11.35 5.42
N ASN A 295 -1.88 10.92 4.30
CA ASN A 295 -1.73 11.55 3.01
C ASN A 295 -3.01 12.31 2.63
N TYR A 296 -2.88 13.33 1.76
CA TYR A 296 -4.00 14.11 1.30
C TYR A 296 -4.30 13.83 -0.17
N LEU A 297 -5.58 13.68 -0.51
CA LEU A 297 -6.10 13.75 -1.85
C LEU A 297 -6.88 15.05 -1.98
N SER A 298 -6.28 16.03 -2.65
CA SER A 298 -6.86 17.37 -2.88
C SER A 298 -7.40 17.49 -4.28
N TYR A 299 -8.48 18.25 -4.47
CA TYR A 299 -9.07 18.49 -5.78
C TYR A 299 -9.55 19.93 -5.93
N GLN A 300 -9.52 20.43 -7.16
CA GLN A 300 -10.10 21.70 -7.57
C GLN A 300 -10.88 21.54 -8.88
N VAL A 301 -12.06 22.15 -8.95
CA VAL A 301 -12.89 22.18 -10.15
C VAL A 301 -13.03 23.60 -10.66
N LYS A 302 -12.88 23.80 -11.97
CA LYS A 302 -13.04 25.08 -12.65
C LYS A 302 -13.89 24.90 -13.91
N PRO A 303 -14.98 25.67 -14.12
CA PRO A 303 -15.69 25.69 -15.40
C PRO A 303 -14.78 26.17 -16.54
N LEU A 304 -14.91 25.53 -17.71
CA LEU A 304 -14.17 25.88 -18.93
C LEU A 304 -15.03 26.60 -19.97
N ASP A 305 -16.36 26.42 -19.90
CA ASP A 305 -17.33 26.93 -20.87
C ASP A 305 -18.02 28.23 -20.43
N GLY A 306 -17.65 28.77 -19.27
CA GLY A 306 -18.24 29.98 -18.69
C GLY A 306 -19.59 29.78 -18.02
N SER A 307 -20.08 28.55 -17.94
CA SER A 307 -21.33 28.19 -17.25
C SER A 307 -21.08 27.76 -15.81
N ALA A 308 -22.11 27.80 -14.98
CA ALA A 308 -22.06 27.24 -13.63
C ALA A 308 -22.59 25.81 -13.67
N HIS A 309 -21.81 24.85 -13.15
CA HIS A 309 -22.13 23.43 -13.09
C HIS A 309 -22.44 22.98 -11.68
N ASP A 310 -23.39 22.07 -11.52
CA ASP A 310 -23.64 21.36 -10.25
C ASP A 310 -22.67 20.19 -10.12
N VAL A 311 -21.79 20.23 -9.10
CA VAL A 311 -20.63 19.32 -9.01
C VAL A 311 -20.61 18.58 -7.68
N GLN A 312 -20.42 17.25 -7.76
CA GLN A 312 -20.14 16.38 -6.63
C GLN A 312 -18.88 15.56 -6.91
N ILE A 313 -18.05 15.36 -5.89
CA ILE A 313 -16.88 14.47 -5.92
C ILE A 313 -17.18 13.23 -5.09
N TYR A 314 -16.89 12.06 -5.62
CA TYR A 314 -16.94 10.78 -4.93
C TYR A 314 -15.54 10.15 -4.91
N LEU A 315 -15.13 9.71 -3.73
CA LEU A 315 -13.93 8.90 -3.53
C LEU A 315 -14.33 7.62 -2.80
N GLU A 316 -13.76 6.50 -3.21
CA GLU A 316 -13.97 5.22 -2.58
C GLU A 316 -12.62 4.52 -2.36
N ALA A 317 -12.44 3.97 -1.17
CA ALA A 317 -11.43 2.97 -0.86
C ALA A 317 -12.13 1.70 -0.39
N THR A 318 -11.43 0.58 -0.35
CA THR A 318 -12.01 -0.68 0.12
C THR A 318 -11.20 -1.26 1.26
N SER A 319 -11.78 -2.25 1.95
CA SER A 319 -11.11 -2.99 3.02
C SER A 319 -9.85 -3.74 2.58
N SER A 320 -9.62 -3.88 1.26
CA SER A 320 -8.37 -4.44 0.71
C SER A 320 -7.11 -3.67 1.14
N TRP A 321 -7.24 -2.40 1.54
CA TRP A 321 -6.13 -1.63 2.10
C TRP A 321 -5.64 -2.13 3.47
N ALA A 322 -6.43 -2.98 4.13
CA ALA A 322 -6.12 -3.52 5.45
C ALA A 322 -6.10 -5.06 5.47
N THR A 323 -5.92 -5.70 4.31
CA THR A 323 -5.84 -7.16 4.18
C THR A 323 -4.59 -7.58 3.41
N ASN A 324 -4.00 -8.70 3.78
CA ASN A 324 -2.90 -9.29 3.04
C ASN A 324 -3.42 -10.09 1.83
N VAL A 325 -4.49 -10.84 2.03
CA VAL A 325 -5.10 -11.69 0.98
C VAL A 325 -6.59 -11.42 0.89
N PRO A 326 -7.22 -11.63 -0.29
CA PRO A 326 -8.65 -11.53 -0.45
C PRO A 326 -9.41 -12.48 0.48
N GLY A 327 -10.56 -12.04 0.97
CA GLY A 327 -11.45 -12.86 1.81
C GLY A 327 -11.08 -12.95 3.29
N GLN A 328 -10.05 -12.26 3.76
CA GLN A 328 -9.87 -12.07 5.20
C GLN A 328 -11.10 -11.35 5.78
N GLU A 329 -11.59 -11.84 6.92
CA GLU A 329 -12.73 -11.23 7.58
C GLU A 329 -12.39 -9.83 8.08
N VAL A 330 -13.17 -8.85 7.66
CA VAL A 330 -13.00 -7.43 7.97
C VAL A 330 -14.24 -6.84 8.61
N SER A 331 -14.06 -5.77 9.37
CA SER A 331 -15.15 -4.93 9.85
C SER A 331 -14.84 -3.45 9.60
N SER A 332 -15.87 -2.66 9.37
CA SER A 332 -15.76 -1.23 9.13
C SER A 332 -16.67 -0.43 10.05
N MET A 333 -16.24 0.77 10.41
CA MET A 333 -17.05 1.68 11.21
C MET A 333 -16.79 3.15 10.84
N ILE A 334 -17.78 4.00 11.12
CA ILE A 334 -17.64 5.45 11.07
C ILE A 334 -17.56 5.98 12.49
N ASP A 335 -16.63 6.91 12.70
CA ASP A 335 -16.50 7.65 13.96
C ASP A 335 -16.04 9.09 13.68
N GLN A 336 -15.92 9.89 14.72
CA GLN A 336 -15.53 11.29 14.62
C GLN A 336 -14.53 11.63 15.74
N THR A 337 -13.52 12.42 15.40
CA THR A 337 -12.59 12.97 16.39
C THR A 337 -13.25 14.04 17.24
N SER A 338 -12.63 14.41 18.34
CA SER A 338 -13.11 15.48 19.23
C SER A 338 -13.21 16.85 18.55
N ASN A 339 -12.41 17.09 17.49
CA ASN A 339 -12.39 18.35 16.75
C ASN A 339 -13.20 18.31 15.45
N GLY A 340 -14.00 17.25 15.26
CA GLY A 340 -14.98 17.19 14.18
C GLY A 340 -14.47 16.61 12.87
N VAL A 341 -13.34 15.90 12.84
CA VAL A 341 -12.94 15.12 11.68
C VAL A 341 -13.74 13.81 11.68
N THR A 342 -14.56 13.62 10.66
CA THR A 342 -15.31 12.37 10.47
C THR A 342 -14.46 11.40 9.64
N TYR A 343 -14.43 10.14 10.04
CA TYR A 343 -13.69 9.09 9.33
C TYR A 343 -14.45 7.77 9.28
N ALA A 344 -14.25 7.03 8.20
CA ALA A 344 -14.49 5.59 8.13
C ALA A 344 -13.15 4.88 8.36
N LYS A 345 -13.17 3.80 9.15
CA LYS A 345 -12.03 2.91 9.29
C LYS A 345 -12.41 1.46 9.06
N THR A 346 -11.45 0.68 8.57
CA THR A 346 -11.59 -0.76 8.33
C THR A 346 -10.33 -1.51 8.75
N GLY A 347 -10.47 -2.75 9.16
CA GLY A 347 -9.38 -3.65 9.51
C GLY A 347 -9.86 -5.08 9.61
N THR A 348 -8.92 -6.05 9.59
CA THR A 348 -9.27 -7.46 9.82
C THR A 348 -9.79 -7.65 11.25
N THR A 349 -10.71 -8.60 11.43
CA THR A 349 -11.19 -8.94 12.77
C THR A 349 -10.16 -9.74 13.58
N ALA A 350 -9.29 -10.47 12.90
CA ALA A 350 -8.25 -11.30 13.53
C ALA A 350 -7.10 -10.48 14.13
N GLN A 351 -6.78 -9.31 13.55
CA GLN A 351 -5.69 -8.43 13.98
C GLN A 351 -4.38 -9.17 14.33
N PRO A 352 -3.74 -9.89 13.37
CA PRO A 352 -2.52 -10.63 13.63
C PRO A 352 -1.31 -9.69 13.74
N ILE A 353 -1.23 -8.91 14.82
CA ILE A 353 -0.25 -7.84 15.01
C ILE A 353 1.16 -8.36 14.80
N LEU A 354 1.90 -7.76 13.82
CA LEU A 354 3.25 -8.15 13.39
C LEU A 354 3.34 -9.63 12.92
N GLY A 355 2.21 -10.26 12.60
CA GLY A 355 2.14 -11.68 12.24
C GLY A 355 2.49 -11.94 10.78
N THR A 356 2.09 -11.06 9.87
CA THR A 356 2.31 -11.19 8.43
C THR A 356 3.66 -10.61 8.05
N ARG A 357 4.53 -11.47 7.50
CA ARG A 357 5.92 -11.14 7.18
C ARG A 357 6.37 -11.84 5.91
N GLY A 358 7.36 -11.31 5.25
CA GLY A 358 7.93 -11.88 4.04
C GLY A 358 8.10 -10.85 2.94
N ASP A 359 8.28 -11.32 1.72
CA ASP A 359 8.54 -10.46 0.57
C ASP A 359 7.25 -9.84 0.02
N ASP A 360 6.42 -10.62 -0.64
CA ASP A 360 5.22 -10.19 -1.36
C ASP A 360 3.99 -10.14 -0.43
N VAL A 361 4.08 -9.38 0.67
CA VAL A 361 3.01 -9.30 1.67
C VAL A 361 2.56 -7.86 1.92
N ARG A 362 1.35 -7.73 2.43
CA ARG A 362 0.71 -6.48 2.84
C ARG A 362 0.32 -6.56 4.30
N ILE A 363 0.04 -5.42 4.90
CA ILE A 363 -0.41 -5.37 6.29
C ILE A 363 -1.84 -5.91 6.42
N ASP A 364 -2.10 -6.72 7.46
CA ASP A 364 -3.42 -7.23 7.80
C ASP A 364 -3.75 -7.08 9.31
N TRP A 365 -3.04 -6.17 9.96
CA TRP A 365 -3.34 -5.69 11.32
C TRP A 365 -3.38 -4.17 11.32
N GLY A 366 -3.97 -3.57 12.34
CA GLY A 366 -4.23 -2.14 12.38
C GLY A 366 -5.44 -1.74 11.53
N TYR A 367 -5.51 -0.48 11.15
CA TYR A 367 -6.70 0.07 10.50
C TYR A 367 -6.35 1.07 9.41
N PHE A 368 -7.00 0.92 8.27
CA PHE A 368 -7.04 1.93 7.22
C PHE A 368 -8.11 2.97 7.52
N TYR A 369 -7.84 4.23 7.19
CA TYR A 369 -8.74 5.38 7.41
C TYR A 369 -8.98 6.16 6.13
N LEU A 370 -10.25 6.47 5.85
CA LEU A 370 -10.68 7.50 4.90
C LEU A 370 -11.40 8.58 5.71
N ALA A 371 -10.85 9.80 5.71
CA ALA A 371 -11.32 10.86 6.61
C ALA A 371 -11.54 12.19 5.89
N SER A 372 -12.45 13.00 6.47
CA SER A 372 -12.77 14.35 5.99
C SER A 372 -12.88 15.30 7.17
N ALA A 373 -12.26 16.48 7.04
CA ALA A 373 -12.62 17.60 7.89
C ALA A 373 -14.08 17.96 7.61
N THR A 374 -14.94 17.87 8.63
CA THR A 374 -16.39 18.06 8.48
C THR A 374 -16.71 19.39 7.83
N ARG A 375 -17.24 19.34 6.62
CA ARG A 375 -17.82 20.48 5.92
C ARG A 375 -19.33 20.29 5.86
N GLN A 376 -20.06 21.38 5.71
CA GLN A 376 -21.52 21.36 5.71
C GLN A 376 -22.12 20.41 4.63
N ASN A 377 -21.37 20.12 3.55
CA ASN A 377 -21.86 19.36 2.39
C ASN A 377 -21.01 18.12 2.08
N SER A 378 -20.07 17.71 2.95
CA SER A 378 -19.31 16.48 2.80
C SER A 378 -19.82 15.38 3.72
N SER A 379 -19.73 14.15 3.28
CA SER A 379 -20.13 12.97 4.06
C SER A 379 -19.13 11.82 3.88
N ILE A 380 -18.98 11.04 4.94
CA ILE A 380 -18.25 9.78 4.96
C ILE A 380 -19.28 8.65 5.12
N GLY A 381 -19.08 7.56 4.40
CA GLY A 381 -19.95 6.38 4.46
C GLY A 381 -19.19 5.07 4.40
N ILE A 382 -19.86 4.02 4.86
CA ILE A 382 -19.44 2.62 4.66
C ILE A 382 -20.63 1.85 4.11
N GLY A 383 -20.36 0.84 3.31
CA GLY A 383 -21.44 0.06 2.72
C GLY A 383 -20.98 -1.01 1.74
N ASP A 384 -21.95 -1.66 1.14
CA ASP A 384 -21.73 -2.47 -0.05
C ASP A 384 -21.36 -1.57 -1.24
N PHE A 385 -20.34 -1.97 -1.99
CA PHE A 385 -19.82 -1.16 -3.10
C PHE A 385 -20.87 -0.91 -4.19
N LYS A 386 -21.77 -1.86 -4.47
CA LYS A 386 -22.83 -1.68 -5.49
C LYS A 386 -23.82 -0.62 -5.05
N ASP A 387 -24.29 -0.71 -3.81
CA ASP A 387 -25.31 0.19 -3.28
C ASP A 387 -24.77 1.62 -3.19
N MET A 388 -23.53 1.81 -2.74
CA MET A 388 -22.90 3.12 -2.66
C MET A 388 -22.70 3.76 -4.03
N LYS A 389 -22.16 3.01 -5.01
CA LYS A 389 -21.92 3.50 -6.37
C LYS A 389 -23.24 3.81 -7.09
N LYS A 390 -24.25 2.93 -6.95
CA LYS A 390 -25.58 3.14 -7.51
C LYS A 390 -26.20 4.42 -6.96
N ALA A 391 -26.22 4.57 -5.64
CA ALA A 391 -26.80 5.75 -4.99
C ALA A 391 -26.09 7.03 -5.42
N PHE A 392 -24.76 7.05 -5.50
CA PHE A 392 -24.03 8.20 -5.99
C PHE A 392 -24.31 8.49 -7.47
N SER A 393 -24.34 7.49 -8.33
CA SER A 393 -24.61 7.68 -9.76
C SER A 393 -25.99 8.31 -10.00
N GLU A 394 -27.00 7.86 -9.27
CA GLU A 394 -28.39 8.32 -9.42
C GLU A 394 -28.67 9.66 -8.73
N GLN A 395 -28.13 9.86 -7.53
CA GLN A 395 -28.55 10.93 -6.62
C GLN A 395 -27.41 11.90 -6.23
N GLY A 396 -26.13 11.52 -6.46
CA GLY A 396 -24.96 12.33 -6.06
C GLY A 396 -24.61 12.23 -4.58
N PHE A 397 -25.23 11.31 -3.84
CA PHE A 397 -24.93 10.99 -2.44
C PHE A 397 -25.23 9.53 -2.16
N PHE A 398 -24.90 9.03 -0.98
CA PHE A 398 -25.24 7.68 -0.52
C PHE A 398 -25.78 7.72 0.93
N SER A 399 -26.65 6.77 1.26
CA SER A 399 -26.99 6.47 2.65
C SER A 399 -25.86 5.63 3.25
N THR A 400 -25.65 5.78 4.57
CA THR A 400 -24.57 5.08 5.25
C THR A 400 -25.05 4.44 6.53
N GLU A 401 -24.47 3.30 6.87
CA GLU A 401 -24.53 2.70 8.19
C GLU A 401 -23.37 3.23 9.03
N LYS A 402 -23.46 3.12 10.35
CA LYS A 402 -22.36 3.51 11.25
C LYS A 402 -21.36 2.38 11.49
N ILE A 403 -21.81 1.14 11.37
CA ILE A 403 -21.02 -0.06 11.61
C ILE A 403 -21.44 -1.12 10.61
N MET A 404 -20.50 -1.73 9.93
CA MET A 404 -20.70 -2.95 9.15
C MET A 404 -20.26 -4.16 9.98
N ALA A 405 -21.08 -5.20 9.98
CA ALA A 405 -20.75 -6.46 10.62
C ALA A 405 -19.50 -7.10 9.97
N PRO A 406 -18.78 -7.94 10.71
CA PRO A 406 -17.70 -8.77 10.16
C PRO A 406 -18.15 -9.53 8.91
N SER A 407 -17.31 -9.52 7.88
CA SER A 407 -17.59 -10.16 6.59
C SER A 407 -16.30 -10.54 5.89
N ASN A 408 -16.32 -11.67 5.18
CA ASN A 408 -15.27 -12.08 4.25
C ASN A 408 -15.40 -11.39 2.88
N SER A 409 -16.50 -10.64 2.68
CA SER A 409 -16.67 -9.79 1.49
C SER A 409 -16.01 -8.44 1.69
N GLU A 410 -15.45 -7.89 0.61
CA GLU A 410 -14.87 -6.56 0.60
C GLU A 410 -15.90 -5.49 0.98
N GLN A 411 -15.53 -4.60 1.90
CA GLN A 411 -16.36 -3.48 2.35
C GLN A 411 -15.83 -2.18 1.77
N SER A 412 -16.73 -1.28 1.35
CA SER A 412 -16.37 0.02 0.79
C SER A 412 -16.46 1.13 1.84
N LEU A 413 -15.48 2.04 1.77
CA LEU A 413 -15.42 3.29 2.51
C LEU A 413 -15.53 4.41 1.48
N GLY A 414 -16.57 5.23 1.59
CA GLY A 414 -16.87 6.30 0.64
C GLY A 414 -16.78 7.69 1.25
N TYR A 415 -16.39 8.63 0.42
CA TYR A 415 -16.42 10.06 0.69
C TYR A 415 -17.18 10.76 -0.43
N VAL A 416 -18.08 11.66 -0.08
CA VAL A 416 -18.75 12.56 -1.03
C VAL A 416 -18.53 13.99 -0.58
N ASP A 417 -18.16 14.88 -1.51
CA ASP A 417 -18.20 16.32 -1.33
C ASP A 417 -19.13 16.95 -2.36
N ASN A 418 -20.21 17.56 -1.90
CA ASN A 418 -21.12 18.31 -2.73
C ASN A 418 -20.65 19.77 -2.83
N LEU A 419 -19.96 20.10 -3.92
CA LEU A 419 -19.46 21.44 -4.20
C LEU A 419 -20.59 22.41 -4.63
N GLY A 420 -21.79 21.89 -4.94
CA GLY A 420 -22.93 22.65 -5.43
C GLY A 420 -22.66 23.31 -6.77
N LYS A 421 -23.24 24.48 -7.00
CA LYS A 421 -23.05 25.26 -8.23
C LYS A 421 -21.69 25.95 -8.27
N VAL A 422 -20.77 25.42 -9.07
CA VAL A 422 -19.43 25.97 -9.30
C VAL A 422 -19.47 26.89 -10.52
N SER A 423 -19.30 28.19 -10.29
CA SER A 423 -19.28 29.24 -11.33
C SER A 423 -17.90 29.83 -11.61
N SER A 424 -16.91 29.62 -10.71
CA SER A 424 -15.53 30.07 -10.88
C SER A 424 -14.54 28.96 -10.50
N SER A 425 -14.45 28.64 -9.22
CA SER A 425 -13.68 27.49 -8.73
C SER A 425 -14.21 27.01 -7.39
N ALA A 426 -14.11 25.71 -7.14
CA ALA A 426 -14.35 25.10 -5.85
C ALA A 426 -13.29 24.02 -5.59
N SER A 427 -12.92 23.81 -4.34
CA SER A 427 -11.87 22.86 -3.97
C SER A 427 -12.19 22.16 -2.65
N GLY A 428 -11.64 20.97 -2.48
CA GLY A 428 -11.73 20.18 -1.28
C GLY A 428 -10.57 19.21 -1.13
N PHE A 429 -10.59 18.45 -0.04
CA PHE A 429 -9.63 17.36 0.17
C PHE A 429 -10.23 16.27 1.05
N ALA A 430 -9.74 15.06 0.86
CA ALA A 430 -9.89 13.93 1.77
C ALA A 430 -8.52 13.53 2.32
N MET A 431 -8.52 12.85 3.46
CA MET A 431 -7.33 12.29 4.11
C MET A 431 -7.38 10.77 4.04
N ILE A 432 -6.24 10.16 3.72
CA ILE A 432 -6.05 8.71 3.67
C ILE A 432 -4.96 8.38 4.67
N GLY A 433 -5.21 7.47 5.60
CA GLY A 433 -4.27 7.14 6.64
C GLY A 433 -4.26 5.67 7.04
N TYR A 434 -3.23 5.29 7.82
CA TYR A 434 -3.12 3.95 8.37
C TYR A 434 -2.52 3.97 9.78
N ASP A 435 -3.17 3.30 10.73
CA ASP A 435 -2.63 3.04 12.06
C ASP A 435 -2.22 1.57 12.18
N ASP A 436 -0.93 1.30 12.21
CA ASP A 436 -0.35 -0.03 12.29
C ASP A 436 -0.27 -0.61 13.72
N ILE A 437 -0.76 0.11 14.73
CA ILE A 437 -0.74 -0.22 16.16
C ILE A 437 0.70 -0.41 16.67
N TYR A 438 1.40 -1.43 16.19
CA TYR A 438 2.83 -1.66 16.32
C TYR A 438 3.44 -1.83 14.94
N ALA A 439 4.56 -1.15 14.70
CA ALA A 439 5.20 -1.05 13.40
C ALA A 439 6.27 -2.13 13.18
N ILE A 440 7.13 -2.34 14.17
CA ILE A 440 8.33 -3.19 14.10
C ILE A 440 8.47 -3.95 15.41
N GLN A 441 8.92 -5.21 15.35
CA GLN A 441 9.44 -5.90 16.52
C GLN A 441 10.97 -5.81 16.49
N TYR A 442 11.56 -5.22 17.53
CA TYR A 442 13.01 -5.06 17.68
C TYR A 442 13.49 -5.86 18.89
N TYR A 443 14.23 -6.94 18.64
CA TYR A 443 14.69 -7.92 19.64
C TYR A 443 13.61 -8.40 20.62
N GLY A 444 12.43 -8.73 20.07
CA GLY A 444 11.29 -9.20 20.83
C GLY A 444 10.41 -8.10 21.43
N ASP A 445 10.84 -6.84 21.41
CA ASP A 445 10.05 -5.70 21.86
C ASP A 445 9.26 -5.10 20.70
N ASN A 446 7.94 -5.01 20.84
CA ASN A 446 7.07 -4.38 19.86
C ASN A 446 7.21 -2.85 19.95
N ARG A 447 7.64 -2.22 18.85
CA ARG A 447 7.84 -0.78 18.75
C ARG A 447 6.72 -0.13 17.98
N MET A 448 6.20 0.98 18.52
CA MET A 448 5.26 1.84 17.79
C MET A 448 6.00 2.66 16.75
N ALA A 449 5.30 3.09 15.68
CA ALA A 449 5.82 4.06 14.74
C ALA A 449 6.21 5.38 15.44
N TYR A 450 7.23 6.06 14.94
CA TYR A 450 7.81 7.28 15.53
C TYR A 450 6.74 8.34 15.87
N TRP A 451 5.80 8.60 14.97
CA TRP A 451 4.74 9.61 15.14
C TRP A 451 3.86 9.42 16.37
N LYS A 452 3.81 8.20 16.93
CA LYS A 452 3.01 7.90 18.13
C LYS A 452 3.67 8.35 19.43
N HIS A 453 4.97 8.67 19.42
CA HIS A 453 5.73 9.06 20.61
C HIS A 453 5.45 8.15 21.81
N ASP A 454 5.63 6.83 21.62
CA ASP A 454 5.30 5.78 22.61
C ASP A 454 3.85 5.83 23.12
N GLY A 455 2.90 6.10 22.22
CA GLY A 455 1.47 6.13 22.52
C GLY A 455 0.94 7.43 23.11
N LYS A 456 1.74 8.50 23.09
CA LYS A 456 1.27 9.84 23.49
C LYS A 456 0.39 10.50 22.44
N VAL A 457 0.51 10.08 21.18
CA VAL A 457 -0.30 10.53 20.05
C VAL A 457 -1.06 9.34 19.48
N ASP A 458 -2.38 9.46 19.41
CA ASP A 458 -3.25 8.48 18.76
C ASP A 458 -3.69 8.95 17.36
N MET A 459 -4.38 8.07 16.63
CA MET A 459 -4.82 8.39 15.26
C MET A 459 -5.85 9.52 15.21
N ASN A 460 -6.71 9.69 16.23
CA ASN A 460 -7.66 10.80 16.29
C ASN A 460 -6.94 12.13 16.39
N GLN A 461 -5.92 12.22 17.26
CA GLN A 461 -5.08 13.40 17.38
C GLN A 461 -4.29 13.67 16.09
N ALA A 462 -3.78 12.64 15.42
CA ALA A 462 -3.07 12.78 14.15
C ALA A 462 -4.00 13.31 13.04
N LEU A 463 -5.25 12.81 12.96
CA LEU A 463 -6.26 13.30 12.02
C LEU A 463 -6.64 14.76 12.29
N ASP A 464 -6.85 15.14 13.56
CA ASP A 464 -7.15 16.53 13.96
C ASP A 464 -6.01 17.48 13.58
N GLN A 465 -4.77 17.08 13.85
CA GLN A 465 -3.57 17.85 13.46
C GLN A 465 -3.48 17.97 11.94
N ALA A 466 -3.68 16.87 11.20
CA ALA A 466 -3.61 16.88 9.75
C ALA A 466 -4.68 17.78 9.11
N ALA A 467 -5.90 17.78 9.64
CA ALA A 467 -6.96 18.67 9.18
C ALA A 467 -6.66 20.13 9.47
N SER A 468 -6.14 20.43 10.66
CA SER A 468 -5.88 21.82 11.11
C SER A 468 -4.67 22.43 10.41
N ASP A 469 -3.63 21.66 10.13
CA ASP A 469 -2.38 22.14 9.52
C ASP A 469 -2.28 21.90 8.00
N TYR A 470 -3.37 21.48 7.35
CA TYR A 470 -3.43 21.15 5.92
C TYR A 470 -2.73 22.19 5.02
N VAL A 471 -3.17 23.45 5.09
CA VAL A 471 -2.63 24.54 4.24
C VAL A 471 -1.14 24.77 4.50
N THR A 472 -0.73 24.80 5.75
CA THR A 472 0.68 25.00 6.14
C THR A 472 1.53 23.81 5.68
N THR A 473 1.02 22.59 5.81
CA THR A 473 1.71 21.37 5.38
C THR A 473 1.90 21.35 3.86
N LEU A 474 0.86 21.68 3.09
CA LEU A 474 0.98 21.78 1.62
C LEU A 474 2.01 22.84 1.20
N GLY A 475 2.01 24.01 1.87
CA GLY A 475 3.00 25.06 1.63
C GLY A 475 4.43 24.56 1.85
N ARG A 476 4.68 23.88 2.97
CA ARG A 476 5.99 23.27 3.27
C ARG A 476 6.39 22.18 2.26
N CYS A 477 5.45 21.32 1.83
CA CYS A 477 5.71 20.34 0.78
C CYS A 477 6.17 21.01 -0.51
N ARG A 478 5.49 22.07 -0.95
CA ARG A 478 5.87 22.82 -2.16
C ARG A 478 7.23 23.50 -2.03
N ASP A 479 7.56 24.05 -0.88
CA ASP A 479 8.85 24.69 -0.65
C ASP A 479 9.98 23.65 -0.64
N LEU A 480 9.74 22.48 -0.04
CA LEU A 480 10.67 21.35 -0.10
C LEU A 480 10.82 20.82 -1.54
N ASP A 481 9.73 20.67 -2.28
CA ASP A 481 9.76 20.25 -3.69
C ASP A 481 10.60 21.21 -4.54
N LYS A 482 10.40 22.54 -4.39
CA LYS A 482 11.23 23.54 -5.07
C LYS A 482 12.71 23.39 -4.73
N LYS A 483 13.02 23.19 -3.45
CA LYS A 483 14.40 23.02 -3.00
C LYS A 483 15.04 21.77 -3.58
N LEU A 484 14.39 20.62 -3.48
CA LEU A 484 14.89 19.34 -3.97
C LEU A 484 15.08 19.36 -5.50
N MET A 485 14.10 19.88 -6.25
CA MET A 485 14.19 20.00 -7.69
C MET A 485 15.35 20.92 -8.11
N LYS A 486 15.54 22.04 -7.40
CA LYS A 486 16.65 22.96 -7.65
C LYS A 486 18.00 22.33 -7.35
N ASP A 487 18.15 21.71 -6.17
CA ASP A 487 19.42 21.08 -5.76
C ASP A 487 19.83 19.98 -6.77
N ALA A 488 18.85 19.15 -7.18
CA ALA A 488 19.09 18.09 -8.15
C ALA A 488 19.38 18.64 -9.57
N TYR A 489 18.69 19.71 -9.99
CA TYR A 489 18.96 20.40 -11.24
C TYR A 489 20.37 20.99 -11.27
N ASP A 490 20.79 21.66 -10.20
CA ASP A 490 22.13 22.24 -10.09
C ASP A 490 23.22 21.16 -10.12
N ALA A 491 22.92 19.96 -9.63
CA ALA A 491 23.85 18.83 -9.60
C ALA A 491 23.96 18.07 -10.95
N GLY A 492 22.83 17.87 -11.67
CA GLY A 492 22.79 16.98 -12.81
C GLY A 492 21.84 17.39 -13.95
N GLY A 493 21.23 18.58 -13.88
CA GLY A 493 20.30 19.09 -14.90
C GLY A 493 18.91 18.51 -14.79
N GLN A 494 18.07 18.80 -15.79
CA GLN A 494 16.62 18.54 -15.76
C GLN A 494 16.27 17.07 -15.57
N GLN A 495 16.86 16.17 -16.36
CA GLN A 495 16.55 14.73 -16.28
C GLN A 495 16.93 14.12 -14.92
N TYR A 496 18.05 14.58 -14.34
CA TYR A 496 18.46 14.15 -13.02
C TYR A 496 17.49 14.63 -11.94
N ALA A 497 17.03 15.88 -12.03
CA ALA A 497 16.02 16.41 -11.11
C ALA A 497 14.69 15.63 -11.19
N GLU A 498 14.24 15.29 -12.39
CA GLU A 498 13.04 14.49 -12.64
C GLU A 498 13.15 13.08 -12.02
N LEU A 499 14.31 12.42 -12.18
CA LEU A 499 14.59 11.12 -11.52
C LEU A 499 14.62 11.25 -9.99
N CYS A 500 15.27 12.28 -9.46
CA CYS A 500 15.36 12.52 -8.02
C CYS A 500 13.98 12.76 -7.40
N ALA A 501 13.04 13.39 -8.10
CA ALA A 501 11.68 13.58 -7.61
C ALA A 501 10.98 12.24 -7.34
N LEU A 502 11.10 11.27 -8.27
CA LEU A 502 10.55 9.94 -8.10
C LEU A 502 11.31 9.14 -7.05
N ALA A 503 12.66 9.15 -7.10
CA ALA A 503 13.52 8.41 -6.18
C ALA A 503 13.33 8.85 -4.72
N TYR A 504 13.09 10.14 -4.46
CA TYR A 504 12.77 10.65 -3.13
C TYR A 504 11.55 9.94 -2.54
N ARG A 505 10.49 9.85 -3.33
CA ARG A 505 9.23 9.20 -2.93
C ARG A 505 9.43 7.71 -2.66
N GLN A 506 10.12 7.02 -3.58
CA GLN A 506 10.39 5.58 -3.47
C GLN A 506 11.25 5.26 -2.27
N ALA A 507 12.34 6.01 -2.03
CA ALA A 507 13.25 5.75 -0.93
C ALA A 507 12.57 5.87 0.43
N ILE A 508 11.80 6.94 0.68
CA ILE A 508 11.14 7.13 1.97
C ILE A 508 9.99 6.12 2.16
N ALA A 509 9.20 5.86 1.10
CA ALA A 509 8.11 4.88 1.15
C ALA A 509 8.59 3.44 1.43
N ALA A 510 9.87 3.14 1.16
CA ALA A 510 10.47 1.84 1.44
C ALA A 510 10.98 1.69 2.89
N HIS A 511 10.79 2.70 3.74
CA HIS A 511 11.31 2.72 5.10
C HIS A 511 10.21 2.95 6.16
N LYS A 512 10.50 2.49 7.38
CA LYS A 512 9.70 2.72 8.59
C LYS A 512 10.58 3.26 9.70
N LEU A 513 10.19 4.39 10.30
CA LEU A 513 10.90 5.00 11.42
C LEU A 513 10.26 4.60 12.76
N VAL A 514 11.08 4.09 13.66
CA VAL A 514 10.75 3.83 15.06
C VAL A 514 11.89 4.31 15.96
N GLU A 515 11.69 4.29 17.27
CA GLU A 515 12.75 4.53 18.27
C GLU A 515 13.00 3.27 19.10
N ASP A 516 14.26 3.07 19.54
CA ASP A 516 14.55 2.10 20.59
C ASP A 516 14.15 2.62 21.99
N LYS A 517 14.47 1.87 23.04
CA LYS A 517 14.13 2.24 24.43
C LYS A 517 14.94 3.44 24.93
N GLU A 518 16.06 3.70 24.33
CA GLU A 518 16.99 4.77 24.64
C GLU A 518 16.69 6.06 23.83
N GLY A 519 15.71 6.00 22.90
CA GLY A 519 15.32 7.10 22.02
C GLY A 519 16.25 7.29 20.80
N ASN A 520 17.05 6.27 20.46
CA ASN A 520 17.79 6.30 19.21
C ASN A 520 16.86 6.00 18.03
N LEU A 521 17.04 6.74 16.94
CA LEU A 521 16.31 6.49 15.71
C LEU A 521 16.72 5.15 15.10
N LEU A 522 15.73 4.38 14.67
CA LEU A 522 15.86 3.16 13.90
C LEU A 522 15.01 3.31 12.64
N PHE A 523 15.67 3.48 11.50
CA PHE A 523 15.01 3.74 10.21
C PHE A 523 15.16 2.53 9.30
N PHE A 524 14.22 1.59 9.43
CA PHE A 524 14.26 0.28 8.80
C PHE A 524 13.75 0.32 7.36
N SER A 525 14.54 -0.17 6.42
CA SER A 525 14.08 -0.52 5.08
C SER A 525 13.37 -1.87 5.07
N LYS A 526 12.45 -2.07 4.11
CA LYS A 526 11.99 -3.39 3.68
C LYS A 526 12.56 -3.68 2.30
N GLU A 527 13.28 -4.77 2.16
CA GLU A 527 13.67 -5.28 0.86
C GLU A 527 12.45 -5.81 0.11
N ASN A 528 12.31 -5.42 -1.16
CA ASN A 528 11.16 -5.74 -2.00
C ASN A 528 11.58 -6.60 -3.19
N PHE A 529 10.75 -7.58 -3.54
CA PHE A 529 10.95 -8.50 -4.67
C PHE A 529 12.21 -9.36 -4.62
N SER A 530 12.70 -9.68 -3.42
CA SER A 530 13.87 -10.52 -3.23
C SER A 530 13.65 -11.54 -2.11
N ASN A 531 13.66 -11.11 -0.85
CA ASN A 531 13.53 -12.00 0.30
C ASN A 531 12.76 -11.40 1.49
N GLY A 532 12.31 -10.16 1.38
CA GLY A 532 11.59 -9.44 2.43
C GLY A 532 12.42 -9.08 3.65
N SER A 533 13.74 -9.04 3.57
CA SER A 533 14.62 -8.68 4.68
C SER A 533 14.35 -7.28 5.22
N ILE A 534 14.59 -7.08 6.52
CA ILE A 534 14.50 -5.79 7.19
C ILE A 534 15.89 -5.22 7.45
N GLY A 535 16.11 -3.97 7.02
CA GLY A 535 17.35 -3.24 7.29
C GLY A 535 18.57 -3.84 6.58
N THR A 536 18.38 -4.33 5.35
CA THR A 536 19.42 -4.89 4.50
C THR A 536 20.49 -3.83 4.20
N VAL A 537 21.75 -4.13 4.47
CA VAL A 537 22.85 -3.14 4.41
C VAL A 537 23.21 -2.77 2.97
N ASP A 538 23.18 -3.70 2.03
CA ASP A 538 23.41 -3.46 0.61
C ASP A 538 22.27 -2.62 -0.04
N VAL A 539 21.05 -2.69 0.46
CA VAL A 539 19.93 -1.80 0.10
C VAL A 539 20.08 -0.42 0.75
N THR A 540 20.60 -0.36 1.98
CA THR A 540 20.89 0.90 2.69
C THR A 540 21.91 1.74 1.93
N TYR A 541 22.96 1.13 1.40
CA TYR A 541 24.06 1.84 0.74
C TYR A 541 23.61 2.72 -0.45
N PRO A 542 22.84 2.24 -1.44
CA PRO A 542 22.41 3.07 -2.57
C PRO A 542 21.36 4.14 -2.19
N SER A 543 20.59 3.96 -1.12
CA SER A 543 19.61 4.94 -0.65
C SER A 543 20.22 6.01 0.27
N ALA A 544 21.34 5.73 0.91
CA ALA A 544 22.00 6.57 1.89
C ALA A 544 22.34 8.01 1.43
N PRO A 545 22.76 8.28 0.16
CA PRO A 545 23.09 9.64 -0.29
C PRO A 545 21.96 10.65 -0.08
N LEU A 546 20.70 10.25 -0.28
CA LEU A 546 19.55 11.10 -0.02
C LEU A 546 19.54 11.59 1.44
N PHE A 547 19.65 10.66 2.38
CA PHE A 547 19.58 10.94 3.80
C PHE A 547 20.85 11.68 4.29
N LEU A 548 22.01 11.31 3.78
CA LEU A 548 23.27 12.01 4.09
C LEU A 548 23.20 13.50 3.73
N VAL A 549 22.57 13.86 2.62
CA VAL A 549 22.46 15.25 2.15
C VAL A 549 21.42 16.02 2.95
N TYR A 550 20.25 15.46 3.20
CA TYR A 550 19.10 16.20 3.72
C TYR A 550 18.82 15.99 5.21
N ASN A 551 19.13 14.80 5.76
CA ASN A 551 18.99 14.50 7.18
C ASN A 551 19.93 13.36 7.61
N PRO A 552 21.19 13.66 8.01
CA PRO A 552 22.15 12.63 8.43
C PRO A 552 21.70 11.77 9.63
N ASP A 553 20.80 12.27 10.48
CA ASP A 553 20.29 11.49 11.61
C ASP A 553 19.42 10.31 11.15
N LEU A 554 18.71 10.44 10.03
CA LEU A 554 18.03 9.30 9.40
C LEU A 554 19.04 8.25 8.89
N LEU A 555 20.16 8.69 8.29
CA LEU A 555 21.20 7.75 7.89
C LEU A 555 21.82 7.04 9.10
N LYS A 556 22.07 7.74 10.20
CA LYS A 556 22.48 7.08 11.46
C LYS A 556 21.43 6.06 11.90
N GLY A 557 20.14 6.40 11.80
CA GLY A 557 19.03 5.49 12.07
C GLY A 557 19.05 4.21 11.22
N MET A 558 19.54 4.30 9.97
CA MET A 558 19.71 3.14 9.08
C MET A 558 20.92 2.26 9.45
N LEU A 559 21.87 2.78 10.23
CA LEU A 559 23.08 2.04 10.65
C LEU A 559 23.00 1.56 12.12
N ASN A 560 22.27 2.28 12.98
CA ASN A 560 22.21 2.04 14.42
C ASN A 560 21.84 0.60 14.77
N PHE A 561 20.90 0.00 14.07
CA PHE A 561 20.44 -1.36 14.38
C PHE A 561 21.46 -2.43 13.98
N ILE A 562 22.27 -2.22 12.94
CA ILE A 562 23.36 -3.13 12.53
C ILE A 562 24.52 -3.03 13.52
N PHE A 563 24.91 -1.82 13.93
CA PHE A 563 25.89 -1.63 15.02
C PHE A 563 25.39 -2.28 16.31
N GLY A 564 24.16 -1.98 16.72
CA GLY A 564 23.55 -2.58 17.91
C GLY A 564 23.52 -4.10 17.86
N TYR A 565 23.30 -4.71 16.69
CA TYR A 565 23.37 -6.15 16.51
C TYR A 565 24.78 -6.69 16.74
N SER A 566 25.77 -6.06 16.13
CA SER A 566 27.19 -6.44 16.26
C SER A 566 27.70 -6.27 17.71
N GLU A 567 27.34 -5.18 18.38
CA GLU A 567 27.79 -4.82 19.72
C GLU A 567 27.07 -5.58 20.84
N SER A 568 25.87 -6.08 20.59
CA SER A 568 25.06 -6.82 21.56
C SER A 568 25.59 -8.22 21.91
N GLY A 569 26.55 -8.74 21.14
CA GLY A 569 27.02 -10.13 21.22
C GLY A 569 26.04 -11.17 20.63
N LYS A 570 24.92 -10.75 20.08
CA LYS A 570 23.99 -11.63 19.35
C LYS A 570 24.55 -12.03 17.99
N TRP A 571 25.26 -11.12 17.33
CA TRP A 571 26.03 -11.39 16.14
C TRP A 571 27.46 -11.76 16.54
N THR A 572 27.90 -12.96 16.17
CA THR A 572 29.18 -13.50 16.64
C THR A 572 30.24 -13.59 15.54
N LYS A 573 29.90 -13.23 14.30
CA LYS A 573 30.81 -13.23 13.16
C LYS A 573 31.67 -11.93 13.14
N PRO A 574 32.91 -11.95 12.62
CA PRO A 574 33.81 -10.81 12.65
C PRO A 574 33.59 -9.80 11.51
N PHE A 575 32.35 -9.64 11.06
CA PHE A 575 31.94 -8.73 9.99
C PHE A 575 30.48 -8.29 10.20
N ALA A 576 30.03 -7.27 9.48
CA ALA A 576 28.66 -6.77 9.59
C ALA A 576 27.63 -7.80 9.08
N ALA A 577 26.46 -7.87 9.74
CA ALA A 577 25.36 -8.69 9.29
C ALA A 577 24.73 -8.12 8.01
N HIS A 578 24.17 -8.98 7.17
CA HIS A 578 23.46 -8.59 5.96
C HIS A 578 22.16 -7.83 6.27
N ASP A 579 21.38 -8.32 7.22
CA ASP A 579 20.07 -7.79 7.62
C ASP A 579 19.83 -7.99 9.12
N LEU A 580 18.65 -7.55 9.59
CA LEU A 580 18.23 -7.79 10.97
C LEU A 580 17.01 -8.72 11.09
N GLY A 581 16.61 -9.37 10.02
CA GLY A 581 15.47 -10.29 10.03
C GLY A 581 14.57 -10.17 8.80
N THR A 582 13.35 -10.64 8.94
CA THR A 582 12.29 -10.53 7.91
C THR A 582 11.27 -9.48 8.34
N TYR A 583 11.05 -8.46 7.49
CA TYR A 583 10.14 -7.34 7.81
C TYR A 583 8.74 -7.85 8.21
N PRO A 584 8.15 -7.41 9.33
CA PRO A 584 8.55 -6.32 10.23
C PRO A 584 9.33 -6.79 11.49
N LEU A 585 9.92 -7.98 11.50
CA LEU A 585 10.59 -8.57 12.64
C LEU A 585 12.12 -8.38 12.58
N ALA A 586 12.61 -7.40 13.31
CA ALA A 586 14.04 -7.07 13.42
C ALA A 586 14.67 -7.79 14.63
N ASN A 587 14.82 -9.11 14.55
CA ASN A 587 15.26 -9.97 15.67
C ASN A 587 16.61 -10.66 15.45
N GLY A 588 17.27 -10.45 14.31
CA GLY A 588 18.52 -11.05 13.90
C GLY A 588 18.47 -11.55 12.47
N GLN A 589 19.62 -11.63 11.79
CA GLN A 589 19.74 -11.98 10.38
C GLN A 589 18.97 -13.27 10.03
N THR A 590 18.17 -13.21 8.97
CA THR A 590 17.43 -14.35 8.42
C THR A 590 17.92 -14.76 7.02
N TYR A 591 18.61 -13.87 6.30
CA TYR A 591 19.18 -14.21 5.01
C TYR A 591 20.29 -15.27 5.16
N GLY A 592 20.26 -16.30 4.31
CA GLY A 592 21.14 -17.47 4.45
C GLY A 592 22.60 -17.22 3.99
N GLY A 593 22.84 -16.13 3.27
CA GLY A 593 24.17 -15.77 2.76
C GLY A 593 24.85 -14.70 3.61
N ASP A 594 26.16 -14.82 3.78
CA ASP A 594 26.99 -13.75 4.35
C ASP A 594 27.68 -12.97 3.22
N MET A 595 27.68 -11.65 3.32
CA MET A 595 28.40 -10.74 2.40
C MET A 595 29.45 -9.92 3.14
N PRO A 596 30.51 -10.58 3.72
CA PRO A 596 31.35 -9.97 4.74
C PRO A 596 32.15 -8.75 4.28
N VAL A 597 32.55 -8.72 3.00
CA VAL A 597 33.33 -7.59 2.43
C VAL A 597 32.41 -6.43 2.09
N GLU A 598 31.29 -6.72 1.44
CA GLU A 598 30.31 -5.72 1.00
C GLU A 598 29.70 -5.01 2.20
N GLU A 599 29.12 -5.75 3.14
CA GLU A 599 28.39 -5.16 4.26
C GLU A 599 29.32 -4.40 5.22
N SER A 600 30.49 -4.96 5.52
CA SER A 600 31.49 -4.24 6.33
C SER A 600 31.99 -3.00 5.60
N GLY A 601 32.23 -3.08 4.29
CA GLY A 601 32.62 -1.95 3.46
C GLY A 601 31.59 -0.84 3.45
N ASN A 602 30.31 -1.20 3.26
CA ASN A 602 29.17 -0.28 3.30
C ASN A 602 29.08 0.44 4.64
N MET A 603 29.15 -0.28 5.76
CA MET A 603 29.11 0.31 7.10
C MET A 603 30.26 1.30 7.34
N LEU A 604 31.49 0.97 6.92
CA LEU A 604 32.66 1.83 7.04
C LEU A 604 32.55 3.09 6.17
N ILE A 605 32.16 2.93 4.91
CA ILE A 605 32.00 4.06 3.97
C ILE A 605 30.94 5.03 4.47
N LEU A 606 29.77 4.52 4.86
CA LEU A 606 28.65 5.36 5.31
C LEU A 606 28.97 6.07 6.63
N THR A 607 29.60 5.38 7.58
CA THR A 607 30.06 6.00 8.84
C THR A 607 31.09 7.11 8.58
N THR A 608 32.01 6.88 7.63
CA THR A 608 32.97 7.90 7.20
C THR A 608 32.28 9.09 6.54
N ALA A 609 31.31 8.84 5.68
CA ALA A 609 30.53 9.88 5.02
C ALA A 609 29.75 10.76 6.03
N ILE A 610 29.17 10.15 7.07
CA ILE A 610 28.54 10.90 8.17
C ILE A 610 29.57 11.80 8.86
N ALA A 611 30.76 11.27 9.23
CA ALA A 611 31.81 12.04 9.86
C ALA A 611 32.27 13.23 8.99
N MET A 612 32.41 13.02 7.69
CA MET A 612 32.76 14.09 6.74
C MET A 612 31.64 15.14 6.64
N ARG A 613 30.39 14.72 6.60
CA ARG A 613 29.22 15.61 6.50
C ARG A 613 29.04 16.46 7.74
N GLU A 614 29.29 15.91 8.93
CA GLU A 614 29.16 16.59 10.22
C GLU A 614 30.45 17.36 10.64
N GLY A 615 31.55 17.10 9.98
CA GLY A 615 32.85 17.71 10.30
C GLY A 615 33.46 17.20 11.63
N ASN A 616 32.98 16.06 12.15
CA ASN A 616 33.47 15.42 13.36
C ASN A 616 33.34 13.89 13.27
N ALA A 617 34.00 13.15 14.17
CA ALA A 617 33.96 11.69 14.20
C ALA A 617 33.18 11.15 15.41
N ASP A 618 32.26 11.90 15.99
CA ASP A 618 31.61 11.51 17.25
C ASP A 618 30.71 10.29 17.09
N TYR A 619 30.04 10.17 15.95
CA TYR A 619 29.27 8.98 15.61
C TYR A 619 30.18 7.75 15.46
N ALA A 620 31.26 7.87 14.71
CA ALA A 620 32.24 6.77 14.54
C ALA A 620 32.89 6.32 15.86
N LYS A 621 33.21 7.28 16.76
CA LYS A 621 33.78 6.98 18.08
C LYS A 621 32.85 6.17 18.97
N LYS A 622 31.55 6.32 18.80
CA LYS A 622 30.53 5.57 19.56
C LYS A 622 30.60 4.07 19.27
N HIS A 623 31.02 3.70 18.06
CA HIS A 623 31.04 2.34 17.52
C HIS A 623 32.44 1.80 17.27
N TRP A 624 33.49 2.45 17.85
CA TRP A 624 34.89 2.10 17.62
C TRP A 624 35.36 0.92 18.50
#